data_07c26a5dec0b3f3b6c2c2a89f7b5f9a0
#
_entry.id   07c26a5dec0b3f3b6c2c2a89f7b5f9a0
#
_cell.length_a   1.000
_cell.length_b   1.000
_cell.length_c   1.000
_cell.angle_alpha   90.00
_cell.angle_beta   90.00
_cell.angle_gamma   90.00
#
_symmetry.space_group_name_H-M   'P 1'
#
loop_
_entity.id
_entity.type
_entity.pdbx_description
1 polymer ?
#
loop_
_entity_poly.entity_id
_entity_poly.type
_entity_poly.pdbx_seq_one_letter_code
_entity_poly.pdbx_strand_id
1 'polypeptide(L)'
;QMVSDAAATKAPIAKIADKISGVFVPAVIVISVIVMIGWLIAGASFVYALERAISVLVISCPCALGLATPVAIMVGNGLGFQHGILFKTSEALEEMGKMNIIALDKTGTITTGQPTVKDIYPIGDMSKNDLLQIAYSVEQKSEHPFAKAIIAKAQQENIQALATEQFKNVVGSGIEATLNNHLMQAGSMSYIHTVTDISSDIQAKADQYASEGKTPLFFAQDGKLIGMITAADTIKDDSYNAITKLKKLGMQVVMLTGDNERTASAIAKVAGVDRVVAGVKPDGKEAVISELQ
;
A
#
# COMPACT_ATOMS: atom_id res chain seq x y z
N GLN A 1 -1.60 24.66 -4.86
CA GLN A 1 -1.13 24.33 -6.21
C GLN A 1 -1.65 22.95 -6.64
N MET A 2 -1.39 21.84 -5.92
CA MET A 2 -1.90 20.49 -6.24
C MET A 2 -3.45 20.42 -6.35
N VAL A 3 -4.20 21.10 -5.48
CA VAL A 3 -5.67 21.14 -5.54
C VAL A 3 -6.15 21.89 -6.78
N SER A 4 -5.45 22.96 -7.17
CA SER A 4 -5.73 23.73 -8.39
C SER A 4 -5.44 22.89 -9.64
N ASP A 5 -4.34 22.13 -9.64
CA ASP A 5 -3.94 21.29 -10.76
C ASP A 5 -4.89 20.08 -10.93
N ALA A 6 -5.34 19.49 -9.83
CA ALA A 6 -6.36 18.43 -9.86
C ALA A 6 -7.71 18.90 -10.40
N ALA A 7 -8.11 20.14 -10.08
CA ALA A 7 -9.33 20.74 -10.61
C ALA A 7 -9.23 21.16 -12.09
N ALA A 8 -8.01 21.39 -12.58
CA ALA A 8 -7.77 21.78 -13.97
C ALA A 8 -7.80 20.62 -14.97
N THR A 9 -7.65 19.36 -14.49
CA THR A 9 -7.70 18.17 -15.35
C THR A 9 -9.14 17.74 -15.61
N LYS A 10 -9.53 17.66 -16.89
CA LYS A 10 -10.86 17.17 -17.28
C LYS A 10 -10.95 15.65 -17.06
N ALA A 11 -11.93 15.23 -16.28
CA ALA A 11 -12.26 13.80 -16.11
C ALA A 11 -12.66 13.14 -17.44
N PRO A 12 -12.41 11.82 -17.62
CA PRO A 12 -12.80 11.09 -18.83
C PRO A 12 -14.28 11.28 -19.21
N ILE A 13 -15.16 11.22 -18.23
CA ILE A 13 -16.61 11.45 -18.45
C ILE A 13 -16.90 12.87 -18.98
N ALA A 14 -16.15 13.89 -18.57
CA ALA A 14 -16.30 15.24 -19.11
C ALA A 14 -15.86 15.34 -20.57
N LYS A 15 -14.80 14.61 -20.97
CA LYS A 15 -14.34 14.50 -22.36
C LYS A 15 -15.42 13.84 -23.25
N ILE A 16 -16.10 12.81 -22.73
CA ILE A 16 -17.20 12.14 -23.42
C ILE A 16 -18.39 13.10 -23.59
N ALA A 17 -18.74 13.85 -22.54
CA ALA A 17 -19.78 14.87 -22.58
C ALA A 17 -19.48 15.96 -23.61
N ASP A 18 -18.25 16.46 -23.68
CA ASP A 18 -17.80 17.43 -24.68
C ASP A 18 -17.91 16.86 -26.11
N LYS A 19 -17.56 15.59 -26.32
CA LYS A 19 -17.65 14.92 -27.62
C LYS A 19 -19.10 14.75 -28.08
N ILE A 20 -19.98 14.34 -27.16
CA ILE A 20 -21.42 14.23 -27.42
C ILE A 20 -22.00 15.61 -27.77
N SER A 21 -21.68 16.62 -27.01
CA SER A 21 -22.16 18.00 -27.24
C SER A 21 -21.67 18.54 -28.58
N GLY A 22 -20.46 18.19 -29.01
CA GLY A 22 -19.89 18.58 -30.31
C GLY A 22 -20.69 18.08 -31.52
N VAL A 23 -21.42 16.96 -31.40
CA VAL A 23 -22.31 16.43 -32.45
C VAL A 23 -23.76 16.88 -32.23
N PHE A 24 -24.19 16.84 -30.98
CA PHE A 24 -25.57 17.13 -30.59
C PHE A 24 -25.97 18.58 -30.86
N VAL A 25 -25.13 19.57 -30.51
CA VAL A 25 -25.45 20.99 -30.70
C VAL A 25 -25.65 21.36 -32.17
N PRO A 26 -24.75 20.99 -33.11
CA PRO A 26 -25.01 21.20 -34.55
C PRO A 26 -26.30 20.54 -35.05
N ALA A 27 -26.59 19.32 -34.59
CA ALA A 27 -27.81 18.61 -34.98
C ALA A 27 -29.09 19.33 -34.52
N VAL A 28 -29.11 19.84 -33.28
CA VAL A 28 -30.23 20.61 -32.73
C VAL A 28 -30.39 21.95 -33.44
N ILE A 29 -29.31 22.62 -33.81
CA ILE A 29 -29.38 23.86 -34.62
C ILE A 29 -30.04 23.57 -35.96
N VAL A 30 -29.67 22.49 -36.66
CA VAL A 30 -30.30 22.11 -37.92
C VAL A 30 -31.79 21.81 -37.73
N ILE A 31 -32.16 21.07 -36.69
CA ILE A 31 -33.57 20.76 -36.38
C ILE A 31 -34.35 22.09 -36.11
N SER A 32 -33.79 23.00 -35.33
CA SER A 32 -34.38 24.32 -35.02
C SER A 32 -34.67 25.12 -36.30
N VAL A 33 -33.69 25.14 -37.22
CA VAL A 33 -33.86 25.82 -38.53
C VAL A 33 -34.93 25.16 -39.35
N ILE A 34 -34.98 23.82 -39.41
CA ILE A 34 -36.04 23.06 -40.13
C ILE A 34 -37.42 23.39 -39.54
N VAL A 35 -37.55 23.41 -38.21
CA VAL A 35 -38.80 23.77 -37.53
C VAL A 35 -39.22 25.19 -37.88
N MET A 36 -38.32 26.16 -37.87
CA MET A 36 -38.59 27.53 -38.24
C MET A 36 -39.14 27.64 -39.69
N ILE A 37 -38.43 27.00 -40.64
CA ILE A 37 -38.81 26.98 -42.05
C ILE A 37 -40.18 26.30 -42.22
N GLY A 38 -40.41 25.18 -41.57
CA GLY A 38 -41.69 24.45 -41.61
C GLY A 38 -42.88 25.28 -41.21
N TRP A 39 -42.78 26.06 -40.10
CA TRP A 39 -43.83 26.96 -39.66
C TRP A 39 -44.03 28.16 -40.59
N LEU A 40 -42.99 28.68 -41.20
CA LEU A 40 -43.11 29.76 -42.21
C LEU A 40 -43.83 29.25 -43.46
N ILE A 41 -43.52 28.08 -43.94
CA ILE A 41 -44.23 27.44 -45.11
C ILE A 41 -45.67 27.16 -44.76
N ALA A 42 -45.98 26.79 -43.51
CA ALA A 42 -47.34 26.56 -43.04
C ALA A 42 -48.17 27.88 -42.89
N GLY A 43 -47.58 29.04 -43.21
CA GLY A 43 -48.24 30.35 -43.15
C GLY A 43 -48.24 31.01 -41.77
N ALA A 44 -47.44 30.52 -40.81
CA ALA A 44 -47.29 31.17 -39.50
C ALA A 44 -46.52 32.48 -39.61
N SER A 45 -46.74 33.40 -38.64
CA SER A 45 -45.95 34.64 -38.57
C SER A 45 -44.47 34.34 -38.22
N PHE A 46 -43.57 35.20 -38.66
CA PHE A 46 -42.13 35.07 -38.35
C PHE A 46 -41.88 34.97 -36.87
N VAL A 47 -42.58 35.77 -36.03
CA VAL A 47 -42.41 35.73 -34.56
C VAL A 47 -42.78 34.37 -34.00
N TYR A 48 -43.90 33.79 -34.43
CA TYR A 48 -44.32 32.47 -33.99
C TYR A 48 -43.34 31.35 -34.42
N ALA A 49 -42.86 31.39 -35.66
CA ALA A 49 -41.88 30.41 -36.17
C ALA A 49 -40.56 30.52 -35.40
N LEU A 50 -40.10 31.76 -35.09
CA LEU A 50 -38.89 32.02 -34.31
C LEU A 50 -39.03 31.52 -32.86
N GLU A 51 -40.17 31.75 -32.21
CA GLU A 51 -40.40 31.23 -30.83
C GLU A 51 -40.31 29.73 -30.78
N ARG A 52 -40.82 29.01 -31.76
CA ARG A 52 -40.75 27.51 -31.85
C ARG A 52 -39.32 27.04 -32.09
N ALA A 53 -38.56 27.71 -32.93
CA ALA A 53 -37.18 27.44 -33.18
C ALA A 53 -36.31 27.64 -31.90
N ILE A 54 -36.51 28.77 -31.20
CA ILE A 54 -35.82 29.03 -29.92
C ILE A 54 -36.23 27.99 -28.87
N SER A 55 -37.50 27.61 -28.79
CA SER A 55 -37.96 26.56 -27.86
C SER A 55 -37.21 25.23 -28.07
N VAL A 56 -36.97 24.83 -29.31
CA VAL A 56 -36.17 23.64 -29.64
C VAL A 56 -34.73 23.76 -29.10
N LEU A 57 -34.10 24.91 -29.31
CA LEU A 57 -32.73 25.17 -28.82
C LEU A 57 -32.64 25.11 -27.29
N VAL A 58 -33.59 25.79 -26.60
CA VAL A 58 -33.59 25.88 -25.13
C VAL A 58 -33.85 24.51 -24.46
N ILE A 59 -34.87 23.79 -24.96
CA ILE A 59 -35.23 22.46 -24.40
C ILE A 59 -34.14 21.44 -24.63
N SER A 60 -33.43 21.53 -25.75
CA SER A 60 -32.38 20.57 -26.13
C SER A 60 -31.01 20.90 -25.53
N CYS A 61 -30.88 21.89 -24.66
CA CYS A 61 -29.60 22.23 -24.05
C CYS A 61 -29.07 21.09 -23.17
N PRO A 62 -27.87 20.52 -23.43
CA PRO A 62 -27.25 19.53 -22.55
C PRO A 62 -26.55 20.18 -21.34
N CYS A 63 -27.04 21.33 -20.86
CA CYS A 63 -26.42 22.18 -19.85
C CYS A 63 -26.20 21.42 -18.52
N ALA A 64 -27.15 20.52 -18.17
CA ALA A 64 -27.05 19.69 -16.98
C ALA A 64 -25.82 18.72 -17.05
N LEU A 65 -25.54 18.16 -18.22
CA LEU A 65 -24.42 17.25 -18.42
C LEU A 65 -23.07 17.99 -18.31
N GLY A 66 -23.00 19.23 -18.83
CA GLY A 66 -21.78 20.06 -18.79
C GLY A 66 -21.45 20.61 -17.39
N LEU A 67 -22.43 20.76 -16.50
CA LEU A 67 -22.21 21.29 -15.14
C LEU A 67 -22.18 20.20 -14.08
N ALA A 68 -22.92 19.12 -14.22
CA ALA A 68 -23.03 18.06 -13.20
C ALA A 68 -21.68 17.40 -12.89
N THR A 69 -20.91 17.07 -13.92
CA THR A 69 -19.61 16.38 -13.75
C THR A 69 -18.58 17.24 -13.01
N PRO A 70 -18.29 18.51 -13.40
CA PRO A 70 -17.38 19.36 -12.65
C PRO A 70 -17.80 19.57 -11.20
N VAL A 71 -19.09 19.74 -10.94
CA VAL A 71 -19.61 19.89 -9.57
C VAL A 71 -19.41 18.62 -8.75
N ALA A 72 -19.72 17.45 -9.31
CA ALA A 72 -19.50 16.16 -8.63
C ALA A 72 -18.02 15.93 -8.28
N ILE A 73 -17.11 16.25 -9.20
CA ILE A 73 -15.66 16.16 -8.98
C ILE A 73 -15.21 17.14 -7.91
N MET A 74 -15.71 18.39 -7.93
CA MET A 74 -15.37 19.38 -6.91
C MET A 74 -15.83 18.93 -5.53
N VAL A 75 -17.04 18.40 -5.41
CA VAL A 75 -17.57 17.85 -4.14
C VAL A 75 -16.76 16.63 -3.70
N GLY A 76 -16.47 15.70 -4.62
CA GLY A 76 -15.65 14.51 -4.33
C GLY A 76 -14.24 14.85 -3.85
N ASN A 77 -13.56 15.79 -4.51
CA ASN A 77 -12.25 16.29 -4.08
C ASN A 77 -12.34 16.99 -2.72
N GLY A 78 -13.39 17.79 -2.49
CA GLY A 78 -13.63 18.48 -1.22
C GLY A 78 -13.81 17.50 -0.06
N LEU A 79 -14.61 16.45 -0.25
CA LEU A 79 -14.76 15.37 0.74
C LEU A 79 -13.47 14.60 0.96
N GLY A 80 -12.75 14.25 -0.11
CA GLY A 80 -11.43 13.64 0.00
C GLY A 80 -10.47 14.47 0.85
N PHE A 81 -10.38 15.77 0.58
CA PHE A 81 -9.53 16.70 1.31
C PHE A 81 -9.89 16.77 2.80
N GLN A 82 -11.18 16.79 3.15
CA GLN A 82 -11.63 16.76 4.55
C GLN A 82 -11.18 15.52 5.31
N HIS A 83 -10.96 14.41 4.58
CA HIS A 83 -10.45 13.14 5.13
C HIS A 83 -8.94 12.93 4.92
N GLY A 84 -8.21 13.97 4.53
CA GLY A 84 -6.76 13.91 4.29
C GLY A 84 -6.37 13.19 2.99
N ILE A 85 -7.31 12.98 2.07
CA ILE A 85 -7.08 12.34 0.77
C ILE A 85 -6.97 13.41 -0.31
N LEU A 86 -5.86 13.42 -1.03
CA LEU A 86 -5.61 14.36 -2.12
C LEU A 86 -5.48 13.62 -3.46
N PHE A 87 -6.44 13.81 -4.34
CA PHE A 87 -6.37 13.28 -5.70
C PHE A 87 -5.49 14.17 -6.58
N LYS A 88 -4.57 13.57 -7.33
CA LYS A 88 -3.70 14.31 -8.25
C LYS A 88 -4.45 14.79 -9.50
N THR A 89 -5.45 14.04 -9.94
CA THR A 89 -6.24 14.32 -11.14
C THR A 89 -7.70 13.94 -10.92
N SER A 90 -8.60 14.57 -11.67
CA SER A 90 -10.03 14.19 -11.69
C SER A 90 -10.25 12.76 -12.23
N GLU A 91 -9.36 12.30 -13.11
CA GLU A 91 -9.34 10.93 -13.63
C GLU A 91 -9.07 9.91 -12.51
N ALA A 92 -8.10 10.20 -11.62
CA ALA A 92 -7.81 9.33 -10.48
C ALA A 92 -9.00 9.17 -9.53
N LEU A 93 -9.79 10.24 -9.33
CA LEU A 93 -11.02 10.17 -8.54
C LEU A 93 -12.08 9.29 -9.22
N GLU A 94 -12.25 9.43 -10.55
CA GLU A 94 -13.21 8.62 -11.32
C GLU A 94 -12.81 7.13 -11.34
N GLU A 95 -11.54 6.84 -11.60
CA GLU A 95 -11.02 5.46 -11.66
C GLU A 95 -11.07 4.77 -10.29
N MET A 96 -10.86 5.52 -9.20
CA MET A 96 -10.99 4.97 -7.84
C MET A 96 -12.39 4.36 -7.58
N GLY A 97 -13.44 4.93 -8.17
CA GLY A 97 -14.80 4.39 -8.06
C GLY A 97 -15.03 3.09 -8.83
N LYS A 98 -14.12 2.70 -9.71
CA LYS A 98 -14.20 1.50 -10.56
C LYS A 98 -13.29 0.38 -10.12
N MET A 99 -12.44 0.62 -9.10
CA MET A 99 -11.47 -0.37 -8.63
C MET A 99 -12.15 -1.56 -7.98
N ASN A 100 -11.66 -2.75 -8.31
CA ASN A 100 -12.12 -4.03 -7.77
C ASN A 100 -11.11 -4.65 -6.82
N ILE A 101 -9.84 -4.24 -6.90
CA ILE A 101 -8.73 -4.77 -6.11
C ILE A 101 -8.02 -3.62 -5.43
N ILE A 102 -7.66 -3.82 -4.17
CA ILE A 102 -6.78 -2.92 -3.42
C ILE A 102 -5.59 -3.70 -2.89
N ALA A 103 -4.39 -3.27 -3.26
CA ALA A 103 -3.14 -3.83 -2.75
C ALA A 103 -2.62 -2.96 -1.60
N LEU A 104 -2.47 -3.55 -0.42
CA LEU A 104 -1.99 -2.89 0.79
C LEU A 104 -0.61 -3.41 1.16
N ASP A 105 0.32 -2.52 1.44
CA ASP A 105 1.57 -2.92 2.09
C ASP A 105 1.30 -3.36 3.52
N LYS A 106 2.04 -4.35 4.01
CA LYS A 106 1.93 -4.81 5.40
C LYS A 106 2.46 -3.75 6.36
N THR A 107 3.74 -3.37 6.19
CA THR A 107 4.51 -2.63 7.19
C THR A 107 4.14 -1.14 7.21
N GLY A 108 3.70 -0.64 8.36
CA GLY A 108 3.27 0.76 8.52
C GLY A 108 1.89 1.08 7.95
N THR A 109 1.27 0.17 7.17
CA THR A 109 -0.09 0.30 6.62
C THR A 109 -1.08 -0.57 7.39
N ILE A 110 -0.99 -1.89 7.28
CA ILE A 110 -1.80 -2.85 8.06
C ILE A 110 -1.28 -2.94 9.49
N THR A 111 0.03 -2.85 9.67
CA THR A 111 0.73 -2.88 10.95
C THR A 111 1.23 -1.49 11.34
N THR A 112 1.66 -1.34 12.59
CA THR A 112 2.16 -0.06 13.12
C THR A 112 3.49 0.38 12.49
N GLY A 113 4.24 -0.54 11.88
CA GLY A 113 5.59 -0.31 11.39
C GLY A 113 6.65 -0.24 12.51
N GLN A 114 6.25 -0.61 13.73
CA GLN A 114 7.12 -0.64 14.90
C GLN A 114 7.18 -2.06 15.47
N PRO A 115 8.02 -2.94 14.89
CA PRO A 115 8.17 -4.28 15.40
C PRO A 115 8.72 -4.26 16.83
N THR A 116 8.34 -5.26 17.61
CA THR A 116 8.84 -5.48 18.97
C THR A 116 9.41 -6.88 19.09
N VAL A 117 10.48 -7.06 19.87
CA VAL A 117 11.03 -8.38 20.18
C VAL A 117 10.00 -9.17 20.98
N LYS A 118 9.72 -10.40 20.54
CA LYS A 118 8.75 -11.30 21.19
C LYS A 118 9.45 -12.42 21.95
N ASP A 119 10.38 -13.11 21.31
CA ASP A 119 11.09 -14.23 21.94
C ASP A 119 12.60 -14.11 21.67
N ILE A 120 13.39 -14.56 22.64
CA ILE A 120 14.85 -14.70 22.55
C ILE A 120 15.16 -16.17 22.82
N TYR A 121 15.72 -16.84 21.81
CA TYR A 121 16.02 -18.26 21.83
C TYR A 121 17.54 -18.49 21.66
N PRO A 122 18.31 -18.56 22.74
CA PRO A 122 19.73 -18.86 22.68
C PRO A 122 19.96 -20.36 22.40
N ILE A 123 21.13 -20.68 21.85
CA ILE A 123 21.56 -22.05 21.54
C ILE A 123 22.84 -22.35 22.30
N GLY A 124 22.96 -23.60 22.79
CA GLY A 124 24.07 -24.02 23.63
C GLY A 124 24.02 -23.40 25.03
N ASP A 125 25.17 -23.06 25.57
CA ASP A 125 25.33 -22.50 26.93
C ASP A 125 25.09 -20.97 27.00
N MET A 126 24.66 -20.35 25.92
CA MET A 126 24.45 -18.90 25.84
C MET A 126 23.19 -18.48 26.65
N SER A 127 23.30 -17.41 27.42
CA SER A 127 22.14 -16.83 28.09
C SER A 127 21.32 -15.95 27.14
N LYS A 128 20.06 -15.68 27.50
CA LYS A 128 19.21 -14.73 26.73
C LYS A 128 19.80 -13.31 26.72
N ASN A 129 20.41 -12.89 27.82
CA ASN A 129 21.00 -11.57 27.95
C ASN A 129 22.27 -11.45 27.09
N ASP A 130 23.10 -12.51 27.04
CA ASP A 130 24.29 -12.50 26.18
C ASP A 130 23.90 -12.45 24.70
N LEU A 131 22.93 -13.26 24.29
CA LEU A 131 22.42 -13.21 22.92
C LEU A 131 21.83 -11.82 22.57
N LEU A 132 21.07 -11.22 23.49
CA LEU A 132 20.48 -9.89 23.27
C LEU A 132 21.58 -8.82 23.23
N GLN A 133 22.64 -8.93 24.05
CA GLN A 133 23.77 -8.03 24.02
C GLN A 133 24.54 -8.10 22.69
N ILE A 134 24.83 -9.31 22.23
CA ILE A 134 25.47 -9.52 20.93
C ILE A 134 24.60 -8.92 19.81
N ALA A 135 23.31 -9.28 19.80
CA ALA A 135 22.36 -8.79 18.79
C ALA A 135 22.29 -7.25 18.80
N TYR A 136 22.19 -6.62 19.98
CA TYR A 136 22.21 -5.17 20.11
C TYR A 136 23.50 -4.58 19.53
N SER A 137 24.64 -5.16 19.86
CA SER A 137 25.94 -4.66 19.44
C SER A 137 26.11 -4.68 17.92
N VAL A 138 25.71 -5.78 17.25
CA VAL A 138 25.85 -5.90 15.80
C VAL A 138 24.78 -5.14 15.03
N GLU A 139 23.58 -4.99 15.58
CA GLU A 139 22.47 -4.27 14.94
C GLU A 139 22.52 -2.75 15.16
N GLN A 140 23.41 -2.24 16.01
CA GLN A 140 23.47 -0.82 16.40
C GLN A 140 23.62 0.13 15.20
N LYS A 141 24.28 -0.31 14.13
CA LYS A 141 24.50 0.48 12.91
C LYS A 141 23.49 0.15 11.78
N SER A 142 22.54 -0.76 12.04
CA SER A 142 21.53 -1.16 11.09
C SER A 142 20.33 -0.21 11.16
N GLU A 143 19.81 0.20 10.00
CA GLU A 143 18.58 1.00 9.90
C GLU A 143 17.31 0.15 9.80
N HIS A 144 17.46 -1.17 9.81
CA HIS A 144 16.34 -2.07 9.64
C HIS A 144 15.34 -1.96 10.81
N PRO A 145 14.02 -2.02 10.60
CA PRO A 145 13.02 -1.93 11.68
C PRO A 145 13.23 -2.96 12.81
N PHE A 146 13.69 -4.17 12.49
CA PHE A 146 13.98 -5.19 13.49
C PHE A 146 15.22 -4.86 14.33
N ALA A 147 16.22 -4.20 13.77
CA ALA A 147 17.35 -3.68 14.54
C ALA A 147 16.88 -2.69 15.61
N LYS A 148 16.00 -1.77 15.25
CA LYS A 148 15.40 -0.82 16.20
C LYS A 148 14.65 -1.53 17.33
N ALA A 149 13.93 -2.62 17.01
CA ALA A 149 13.23 -3.43 18.01
C ALA A 149 14.21 -4.11 18.99
N ILE A 150 15.30 -4.67 18.49
CA ILE A 150 16.35 -5.31 19.31
C ILE A 150 17.03 -4.27 20.21
N ILE A 151 17.40 -3.11 19.66
CA ILE A 151 18.00 -1.99 20.39
C ILE A 151 17.07 -1.52 21.52
N ALA A 152 15.79 -1.29 21.19
CA ALA A 152 14.80 -0.85 22.18
C ALA A 152 14.62 -1.88 23.30
N LYS A 153 14.58 -3.18 22.98
CA LYS A 153 14.47 -4.26 23.96
C LYS A 153 15.70 -4.33 24.86
N ALA A 154 16.92 -4.24 24.30
CA ALA A 154 18.15 -4.26 25.07
C ALA A 154 18.26 -3.05 26.02
N GLN A 155 17.88 -1.86 25.55
CA GLN A 155 17.86 -0.64 26.37
C GLN A 155 16.84 -0.75 27.52
N GLN A 156 15.67 -1.33 27.26
CA GLN A 156 14.66 -1.59 28.28
C GLN A 156 15.17 -2.53 29.39
N GLU A 157 16.03 -3.49 29.04
CA GLU A 157 16.65 -4.42 29.96
C GLU A 157 17.99 -3.91 30.53
N ASN A 158 18.35 -2.64 30.28
CA ASN A 158 19.59 -1.99 30.71
C ASN A 158 20.87 -2.69 30.24
N ILE A 159 20.80 -3.37 29.07
CA ILE A 159 21.96 -4.01 28.45
C ILE A 159 22.77 -2.96 27.70
N GLN A 160 24.08 -2.99 27.84
CA GLN A 160 25.01 -2.09 27.15
C GLN A 160 25.53 -2.75 25.88
N ALA A 161 25.61 -1.99 24.78
CA ALA A 161 26.24 -2.47 23.56
C ALA A 161 27.76 -2.53 23.71
N LEU A 162 28.35 -3.53 23.07
CA LEU A 162 29.80 -3.64 22.91
C LEU A 162 30.23 -2.97 21.60
N ALA A 163 31.50 -2.54 21.54
CA ALA A 163 32.04 -1.93 20.33
C ALA A 163 32.15 -2.96 19.19
N THR A 164 31.65 -2.60 18.02
CA THR A 164 31.75 -3.43 16.81
C THR A 164 32.61 -2.77 15.75
N GLU A 165 33.40 -3.58 15.07
CA GLU A 165 34.26 -3.20 13.96
C GLU A 165 33.76 -3.82 12.65
N GLN A 166 34.27 -3.32 11.51
CA GLN A 166 34.03 -3.90 10.17
C GLN A 166 32.56 -4.19 9.84
N PHE A 167 31.64 -3.30 10.28
CA PHE A 167 30.22 -3.45 9.96
C PHE A 167 29.97 -3.41 8.46
N LYS A 168 29.23 -4.42 7.97
CA LYS A 168 28.84 -4.55 6.57
C LYS A 168 27.38 -4.95 6.47
N ASN A 169 26.63 -4.23 5.65
CA ASN A 169 25.25 -4.61 5.30
C ASN A 169 25.25 -5.55 4.09
N VAL A 170 24.67 -6.74 4.26
CA VAL A 170 24.43 -7.70 3.17
C VAL A 170 23.04 -7.45 2.62
N VAL A 171 22.97 -6.70 1.52
CA VAL A 171 21.71 -6.17 0.97
C VAL A 171 20.62 -7.24 0.84
N GLY A 172 19.49 -7.00 1.49
CA GLY A 172 18.30 -7.87 1.42
C GLY A 172 18.43 -9.21 2.17
N SER A 173 19.52 -9.42 2.93
CA SER A 173 19.80 -10.73 3.56
C SER A 173 20.13 -10.62 5.05
N GLY A 174 21.03 -9.69 5.43
CA GLY A 174 21.47 -9.58 6.81
C GLY A 174 22.65 -8.61 6.97
N ILE A 175 23.41 -8.80 8.05
CA ILE A 175 24.57 -7.97 8.40
C ILE A 175 25.75 -8.84 8.85
N GLU A 176 26.95 -8.29 8.71
CA GLU A 176 28.20 -8.82 9.23
C GLU A 176 28.90 -7.75 10.08
N ALA A 177 29.51 -8.14 11.18
CA ALA A 177 30.32 -7.27 12.00
C ALA A 177 31.36 -8.08 12.80
N THR A 178 32.44 -7.45 13.19
CA THR A 178 33.42 -8.04 14.12
C THR A 178 33.14 -7.56 15.54
N LEU A 179 32.99 -8.49 16.47
CA LEU A 179 32.79 -8.24 17.90
C LEU A 179 33.81 -9.05 18.71
N ASN A 180 34.65 -8.39 19.47
CA ASN A 180 35.71 -9.05 20.28
C ASN A 180 36.59 -10.03 19.46
N ASN A 181 36.99 -9.66 18.25
CA ASN A 181 37.73 -10.45 17.28
C ASN A 181 36.96 -11.67 16.71
N HIS A 182 35.67 -11.80 16.94
CA HIS A 182 34.80 -12.83 16.36
C HIS A 182 33.96 -12.26 15.24
N LEU A 183 33.84 -13.01 14.14
CA LEU A 183 32.93 -12.64 13.05
C LEU A 183 31.49 -12.96 13.46
N MET A 184 30.68 -11.93 13.56
CA MET A 184 29.25 -12.04 13.81
C MET A 184 28.47 -11.86 12.52
N GLN A 185 27.48 -12.73 12.29
CA GLN A 185 26.58 -12.68 11.15
C GLN A 185 25.16 -12.78 11.66
N ALA A 186 24.30 -11.88 11.19
CA ALA A 186 22.89 -11.86 11.59
C ALA A 186 21.99 -11.63 10.37
N GLY A 187 20.84 -12.33 10.33
CA GLY A 187 19.90 -12.13 9.22
C GLY A 187 18.84 -13.21 9.10
N SER A 188 18.29 -13.31 7.88
CA SER A 188 17.25 -14.29 7.54
C SER A 188 17.78 -15.74 7.59
N MET A 189 16.86 -16.69 7.70
CA MET A 189 17.22 -18.14 7.63
C MET A 189 17.99 -18.46 6.36
N SER A 190 17.56 -17.94 5.21
CA SER A 190 18.21 -18.19 3.93
C SER A 190 19.65 -17.68 3.87
N TYR A 191 19.92 -16.55 4.51
CA TYR A 191 21.28 -16.02 4.62
C TYR A 191 22.14 -16.87 5.56
N ILE A 192 21.64 -17.21 6.75
CA ILE A 192 22.40 -17.98 7.74
C ILE A 192 22.67 -19.41 7.26
N HIS A 193 21.82 -20.01 6.43
CA HIS A 193 22.12 -21.29 5.76
C HIS A 193 23.33 -21.24 4.83
N THR A 194 23.72 -20.06 4.31
CA THR A 194 24.98 -19.92 3.54
C THR A 194 26.22 -19.89 4.42
N VAL A 195 26.04 -19.70 5.73
CA VAL A 195 27.10 -19.54 6.72
C VAL A 195 27.28 -20.78 7.58
N THR A 196 26.17 -21.41 7.98
CA THR A 196 26.19 -22.58 8.87
C THR A 196 24.96 -23.46 8.65
N ASP A 197 25.08 -24.73 9.00
CA ASP A 197 23.96 -25.66 9.00
C ASP A 197 23.02 -25.35 10.17
N ILE A 198 21.74 -25.33 9.89
CA ILE A 198 20.67 -25.15 10.89
C ILE A 198 20.03 -26.53 11.13
N SER A 199 20.02 -26.99 12.37
CA SER A 199 19.40 -28.26 12.71
C SER A 199 17.90 -28.26 12.46
N SER A 200 17.34 -29.46 12.20
CA SER A 200 15.90 -29.64 11.97
C SER A 200 15.04 -29.10 13.12
N ASP A 201 15.51 -29.24 14.37
CA ASP A 201 14.77 -28.78 15.56
C ASP A 201 14.68 -27.25 15.61
N ILE A 202 15.76 -26.55 15.24
CA ILE A 202 15.79 -25.09 15.20
C ILE A 202 14.95 -24.59 14.05
N GLN A 203 15.00 -25.27 12.90
CA GLN A 203 14.13 -24.96 11.77
C GLN A 203 12.65 -25.14 12.14
N ALA A 204 12.29 -26.26 12.77
CA ALA A 204 10.92 -26.49 13.24
C ALA A 204 10.46 -25.42 14.24
N LYS A 205 11.36 -24.97 15.13
CA LYS A 205 11.08 -23.91 16.10
C LYS A 205 10.87 -22.54 15.40
N ALA A 206 11.70 -22.24 14.42
CA ALA A 206 11.54 -21.02 13.61
C ALA A 206 10.23 -21.04 12.81
N ASP A 207 9.87 -22.19 12.24
CA ASP A 207 8.62 -22.41 11.54
C ASP A 207 7.40 -22.24 12.46
N GLN A 208 7.49 -22.72 13.69
CA GLN A 208 6.47 -22.48 14.71
C GLN A 208 6.29 -20.98 14.96
N TYR A 209 7.37 -20.24 15.21
CA TYR A 209 7.30 -18.79 15.43
C TYR A 209 6.75 -18.05 14.20
N ALA A 210 7.15 -18.46 13.01
CA ALA A 210 6.62 -17.88 11.78
C ALA A 210 5.10 -18.10 11.64
N SER A 211 4.60 -19.28 12.02
CA SER A 211 3.15 -19.57 12.03
C SER A 211 2.36 -18.74 13.06
N GLU A 212 3.05 -18.20 14.06
CA GLU A 212 2.50 -17.26 15.05
C GLU A 212 2.60 -15.78 14.59
N GLY A 213 2.99 -15.52 13.34
CA GLY A 213 3.17 -14.17 12.81
C GLY A 213 4.44 -13.45 13.27
N LYS A 214 5.39 -14.18 13.85
CA LYS A 214 6.68 -13.66 14.29
C LYS A 214 7.74 -13.91 13.23
N THR A 215 8.62 -12.95 12.99
CA THR A 215 9.74 -13.11 12.05
C THR A 215 11.00 -13.49 12.81
N PRO A 216 11.59 -14.68 12.61
CA PRO A 216 12.83 -15.06 13.25
C PRO A 216 14.04 -14.44 12.53
N LEU A 217 14.95 -13.90 13.33
CA LEU A 217 16.28 -13.42 12.96
C LEU A 217 17.31 -14.31 13.62
N PHE A 218 18.26 -14.82 12.84
CA PHE A 218 19.27 -15.76 13.28
C PHE A 218 20.59 -15.02 13.48
N PHE A 219 21.36 -15.50 14.48
CA PHE A 219 22.68 -14.97 14.84
C PHE A 219 23.69 -16.10 14.82
N ALA A 220 24.81 -15.87 14.13
CA ALA A 220 25.94 -16.79 14.08
C ALA A 220 27.25 -16.10 14.50
N GLN A 221 28.14 -16.84 15.12
CA GLN A 221 29.47 -16.43 15.50
C GLN A 221 30.47 -17.41 14.92
N ASP A 222 31.44 -16.94 14.15
CA ASP A 222 32.50 -17.75 13.51
C ASP A 222 31.94 -18.99 12.79
N GLY A 223 30.85 -18.84 12.06
CA GLY A 223 30.21 -19.91 11.33
C GLY A 223 29.41 -20.90 12.20
N LYS A 224 29.11 -20.58 13.46
CA LYS A 224 28.26 -21.39 14.35
C LYS A 224 27.01 -20.62 14.76
N LEU A 225 25.85 -21.25 14.66
CA LEU A 225 24.61 -20.64 15.12
C LEU A 225 24.61 -20.49 16.64
N ILE A 226 24.39 -19.29 17.14
CA ILE A 226 24.38 -18.95 18.58
C ILE A 226 22.98 -18.67 19.11
N GLY A 227 22.02 -18.39 18.23
CA GLY A 227 20.65 -18.17 18.67
C GLY A 227 19.75 -17.53 17.61
N MET A 228 18.53 -17.29 18.03
CA MET A 228 17.47 -16.69 17.24
C MET A 228 16.69 -15.71 18.10
N ILE A 229 16.37 -14.55 17.54
CA ILE A 229 15.49 -13.55 18.17
C ILE A 229 14.29 -13.36 17.23
N THR A 230 13.08 -13.41 17.78
CA THR A 230 11.88 -13.15 16.99
C THR A 230 11.36 -11.74 17.23
N ALA A 231 10.93 -11.09 16.17
CA ALA A 231 10.23 -9.83 16.24
C ALA A 231 8.89 -9.92 15.50
N ALA A 232 7.90 -9.20 15.98
CA ALA A 232 6.62 -9.08 15.32
C ALA A 232 6.17 -7.63 15.30
N ASP A 233 5.59 -7.24 14.16
CA ASP A 233 4.94 -5.95 14.00
C ASP A 233 3.47 -6.08 14.38
N THR A 234 2.98 -5.15 15.17
CA THR A 234 1.62 -5.20 15.70
C THR A 234 0.63 -4.68 14.65
N ILE A 235 -0.43 -5.43 14.38
CA ILE A 235 -1.54 -4.98 13.53
C ILE A 235 -2.20 -3.77 14.22
N LYS A 236 -2.52 -2.73 13.45
CA LYS A 236 -3.23 -1.56 13.97
C LYS A 236 -4.65 -1.96 14.37
N ASP A 237 -5.17 -1.37 15.43
CA ASP A 237 -6.48 -1.69 16.00
C ASP A 237 -7.63 -1.50 15.00
N ASP A 238 -7.49 -0.57 14.06
CA ASP A 238 -8.48 -0.23 13.05
C ASP A 238 -8.35 -1.05 11.74
N SER A 239 -7.23 -1.75 11.51
CA SER A 239 -6.93 -2.42 10.24
C SER A 239 -7.97 -3.48 9.87
N TYR A 240 -8.36 -4.34 10.81
CA TYR A 240 -9.39 -5.36 10.55
C TYR A 240 -10.73 -4.72 10.13
N ASN A 241 -11.14 -3.66 10.82
CA ASN A 241 -12.38 -2.95 10.53
C ASN A 241 -12.30 -2.23 9.16
N ALA A 242 -11.16 -1.62 8.84
CA ALA A 242 -10.94 -0.96 7.55
C ALA A 242 -11.00 -1.97 6.39
N ILE A 243 -10.30 -3.10 6.51
CA ILE A 243 -10.32 -4.18 5.53
C ILE A 243 -11.74 -4.75 5.35
N THR A 244 -12.45 -4.98 6.46
CA THR A 244 -13.84 -5.45 6.41
C THR A 244 -14.75 -4.47 5.67
N LYS A 245 -14.56 -3.16 5.85
CA LYS A 245 -15.33 -2.13 5.12
C LYS A 245 -15.01 -2.15 3.62
N LEU A 246 -13.74 -2.26 3.24
CA LEU A 246 -13.33 -2.37 1.84
C LEU A 246 -13.97 -3.59 1.15
N LYS A 247 -13.97 -4.74 1.83
CA LYS A 247 -14.62 -5.96 1.33
C LYS A 247 -16.14 -5.80 1.17
N LYS A 248 -16.80 -5.10 2.09
CA LYS A 248 -18.24 -4.77 1.97
C LYS A 248 -18.54 -3.86 0.78
N LEU A 249 -17.59 -3.06 0.33
CA LEU A 249 -17.68 -2.26 -0.90
C LEU A 249 -17.43 -3.08 -2.17
N GLY A 250 -17.21 -4.39 -2.06
CA GLY A 250 -16.96 -5.30 -3.19
C GLY A 250 -15.48 -5.36 -3.61
N MET A 251 -14.56 -4.77 -2.87
CA MET A 251 -13.14 -4.80 -3.19
C MET A 251 -12.48 -6.09 -2.70
N GLN A 252 -11.63 -6.69 -3.53
CA GLN A 252 -10.69 -7.72 -3.11
C GLN A 252 -9.47 -7.05 -2.46
N VAL A 253 -9.13 -7.45 -1.23
CA VAL A 253 -8.00 -6.88 -0.49
C VAL A 253 -6.81 -7.82 -0.56
N VAL A 254 -5.70 -7.35 -1.13
CA VAL A 254 -4.44 -8.08 -1.30
C VAL A 254 -3.38 -7.45 -0.39
N MET A 255 -2.70 -8.25 0.43
CA MET A 255 -1.56 -7.79 1.23
C MET A 255 -0.25 -8.10 0.52
N LEU A 256 0.62 -7.09 0.39
CA LEU A 256 1.98 -7.24 -0.13
C LEU A 256 2.99 -7.15 1.02
N THR A 257 3.97 -8.06 1.06
CA THR A 257 5.01 -8.03 2.09
C THR A 257 6.31 -8.67 1.62
N GLY A 258 7.43 -8.20 2.16
CA GLY A 258 8.75 -8.85 2.02
C GLY A 258 8.96 -10.04 2.96
N ASP A 259 8.04 -10.29 3.90
CA ASP A 259 8.14 -11.41 4.84
C ASP A 259 8.03 -12.76 4.14
N ASN A 260 8.46 -13.82 4.83
CA ASN A 260 8.21 -15.18 4.38
C ASN A 260 6.71 -15.50 4.38
N GLU A 261 6.31 -16.47 3.56
CA GLU A 261 4.91 -16.82 3.31
C GLU A 261 4.14 -17.23 4.58
N ARG A 262 4.80 -17.93 5.53
CA ARG A 262 4.15 -18.38 6.77
C ARG A 262 3.80 -17.22 7.68
N THR A 263 4.75 -16.31 7.93
CA THR A 263 4.52 -15.08 8.72
C THR A 263 3.46 -14.20 8.07
N ALA A 264 3.54 -14.04 6.75
CA ALA A 264 2.59 -13.24 5.99
C ALA A 264 1.16 -13.81 6.06
N SER A 265 1.02 -15.14 5.91
CA SER A 265 -0.28 -15.83 6.01
C SER A 265 -0.89 -15.72 7.40
N ALA A 266 -0.08 -15.82 8.47
CA ALA A 266 -0.57 -15.65 9.84
C ALA A 266 -1.14 -14.24 10.07
N ILE A 267 -0.43 -13.20 9.64
CA ILE A 267 -0.87 -11.80 9.74
C ILE A 267 -2.12 -11.57 8.89
N ALA A 268 -2.14 -12.09 7.67
CA ALA A 268 -3.26 -11.97 6.75
C ALA A 268 -4.57 -12.52 7.31
N LYS A 269 -4.49 -13.69 7.97
CA LYS A 269 -5.63 -14.32 8.63
C LYS A 269 -6.21 -13.43 9.73
N VAL A 270 -5.36 -12.80 10.53
CA VAL A 270 -5.79 -11.89 11.60
C VAL A 270 -6.32 -10.58 11.03
N ALA A 271 -5.66 -10.03 10.01
CA ALA A 271 -6.08 -8.79 9.34
C ALA A 271 -7.35 -8.96 8.49
N GLY A 272 -7.67 -10.19 8.06
CA GLY A 272 -8.87 -10.50 7.28
C GLY A 272 -8.75 -10.19 5.78
N VAL A 273 -7.52 -10.11 5.21
CA VAL A 273 -7.30 -9.91 3.77
C VAL A 273 -7.66 -11.16 2.97
N ASP A 274 -7.95 -10.99 1.67
CA ASP A 274 -8.38 -12.08 0.79
C ASP A 274 -7.21 -12.85 0.18
N ARG A 275 -6.11 -12.16 -0.12
CA ARG A 275 -4.92 -12.72 -0.75
C ARG A 275 -3.65 -12.11 -0.17
N VAL A 276 -2.58 -12.90 -0.16
CA VAL A 276 -1.24 -12.47 0.26
C VAL A 276 -0.27 -12.70 -0.88
N VAL A 277 0.63 -11.75 -1.09
CA VAL A 277 1.82 -11.90 -1.92
C VAL A 277 3.03 -11.65 -1.02
N ALA A 278 3.70 -12.74 -0.64
CA ALA A 278 4.82 -12.75 0.28
C ALA A 278 6.18 -12.74 -0.46
N GLY A 279 7.25 -12.41 0.24
CA GLY A 279 8.62 -12.44 -0.31
C GLY A 279 8.89 -11.38 -1.39
N VAL A 280 8.05 -10.35 -1.48
CA VAL A 280 8.17 -9.30 -2.50
C VAL A 280 9.24 -8.30 -2.08
N LYS A 281 10.33 -8.23 -2.84
CA LYS A 281 11.35 -7.20 -2.67
C LYS A 281 10.77 -5.81 -3.02
N PRO A 282 11.32 -4.72 -2.48
CA PRO A 282 10.83 -3.36 -2.77
C PRO A 282 10.65 -3.10 -4.27
N ASP A 283 11.64 -3.48 -5.08
CA ASP A 283 11.64 -3.29 -6.54
C ASP A 283 10.64 -4.21 -7.29
N GLY A 284 10.14 -5.25 -6.63
CA GLY A 284 9.18 -6.21 -7.20
C GLY A 284 7.71 -5.84 -6.97
N LYS A 285 7.42 -4.86 -6.11
CA LYS A 285 6.02 -4.50 -5.77
C LYS A 285 5.26 -3.96 -6.98
N GLU A 286 5.93 -3.19 -7.85
CA GLU A 286 5.33 -2.66 -9.07
C GLU A 286 4.91 -3.78 -10.05
N ALA A 287 5.75 -4.80 -10.21
CA ALA A 287 5.44 -5.95 -11.06
C ALA A 287 4.20 -6.70 -10.57
N VAL A 288 4.06 -6.89 -9.25
CA VAL A 288 2.87 -7.52 -8.66
C VAL A 288 1.61 -6.70 -8.90
N ILE A 289 1.68 -5.37 -8.80
CA ILE A 289 0.53 -4.49 -9.08
C ILE A 289 0.15 -4.60 -10.55
N SER A 290 1.12 -4.62 -11.46
CA SER A 290 0.87 -4.80 -12.91
C SER A 290 0.25 -6.16 -13.25
N GLU A 291 0.57 -7.21 -12.48
CA GLU A 291 -0.07 -8.53 -12.63
C GLU A 291 -1.52 -8.55 -12.13
N LEU A 292 -1.85 -7.70 -11.16
CA LEU A 292 -3.20 -7.59 -10.60
C LEU A 292 -4.15 -6.73 -11.45
N GLN A 293 -3.63 -5.93 -12.38
CA GLN A 293 -4.38 -5.13 -13.35
C GLN A 293 -4.83 -5.95 -14.55
#